data_49294dea4ac093da042a5bf353c28294
#
_entry.id   49294dea4ac093da042a5bf353c28294
#
_cell.length_a   1.000
_cell.length_b   1.000
_cell.length_c   1.000
_cell.angle_alpha   90.00
_cell.angle_beta   90.00
_cell.angle_gamma   90.00
#
_symmetry.space_group_name_H-M   'P 1'
#
loop_
_entity.id
_entity.type
_entity.pdbx_description
1 polymer ?
#
loop_
_entity_poly.entity_id
_entity_poly.type
_entity_poly.pdbx_seq_one_letter_code
_entity_poly.pdbx_strand_id
1 'polypeptide(L)'
;MGKIYDRKNKVFYEDKQYGGKALKFLYGNVLGRFILKTFIAGKWYSGFNAKRNSTKKSVEKIPSFVKEYGIVLSDFEEREFSSFSDFFVRKLKDGKRDFSLDKNDFIAVADSKMLCYEITDDGKIPIKNSVYTASEIVGENLTEDFYGGYCIVLRLTVDDYHRYCFFDDGKIIRRKYI
;
A
#
# COMPACT_ATOMS: atom_id res chain seq x y z
N MET A 1 -0.49 -15.61 -9.56
CA MET A 1 -1.28 -14.48 -9.06
C MET A 1 -2.19 -15.03 -7.99
N GLY A 2 -2.30 -14.35 -6.86
CA GLY A 2 -3.18 -14.79 -5.76
C GLY A 2 -4.61 -14.32 -6.03
N LYS A 3 -5.59 -15.15 -5.65
CA LYS A 3 -6.98 -14.72 -5.59
C LYS A 3 -7.17 -13.89 -4.33
N ILE A 4 -7.86 -12.76 -4.46
CA ILE A 4 -8.23 -11.88 -3.36
C ILE A 4 -9.69 -12.08 -3.06
N TYR A 5 -10.03 -12.26 -1.79
CA TYR A 5 -11.41 -12.32 -1.34
C TYR A 5 -11.91 -10.91 -1.02
N ASP A 6 -12.88 -10.45 -1.78
CA ASP A 6 -13.62 -9.22 -1.47
C ASP A 6 -14.65 -9.52 -0.39
N ARG A 7 -14.37 -9.03 0.81
CA ARG A 7 -15.20 -9.25 1.99
C ARG A 7 -16.58 -8.59 1.88
N LYS A 8 -16.64 -7.43 1.21
CA LYS A 8 -17.88 -6.67 1.03
C LYS A 8 -18.84 -7.36 0.05
N ASN A 9 -18.31 -7.79 -1.08
CA ASN A 9 -19.10 -8.41 -2.15
C ASN A 9 -19.13 -9.95 -2.05
N LYS A 10 -18.37 -10.53 -1.12
CA LYS A 10 -18.25 -11.99 -0.89
C LYS A 10 -17.82 -12.77 -2.14
N VAL A 11 -16.96 -12.19 -2.96
CA VAL A 11 -16.46 -12.79 -4.21
C VAL A 11 -14.94 -12.85 -4.23
N PHE A 12 -14.39 -13.80 -4.99
CA PHE A 12 -12.97 -13.84 -5.27
C PHE A 12 -12.69 -13.14 -6.60
N TYR A 13 -11.64 -12.32 -6.65
CA TYR A 13 -11.16 -11.71 -7.89
C TYR A 13 -9.64 -11.85 -8.01
N GLU A 14 -9.15 -11.73 -9.24
CA GLU A 14 -7.71 -11.70 -9.49
C GLU A 14 -7.16 -10.28 -9.34
N ASP A 15 -6.02 -10.17 -8.67
CA ASP A 15 -5.35 -8.90 -8.46
C ASP A 15 -4.84 -8.31 -9.78
N LYS A 16 -5.29 -7.13 -10.13
CA LYS A 16 -4.80 -6.41 -11.31
C LYS A 16 -3.44 -5.79 -11.00
N GLN A 17 -2.38 -6.28 -11.64
CA GLN A 17 -1.05 -5.69 -11.51
C GLN A 17 -0.94 -4.43 -12.39
N TYR A 18 -0.62 -3.30 -11.75
CA TYR A 18 -0.24 -2.08 -12.46
C TYR A 18 1.01 -2.33 -13.29
N GLY A 19 0.96 -1.94 -14.60
CA GLY A 19 2.10 -2.09 -15.49
C GLY A 19 2.51 -3.53 -15.79
N GLY A 20 1.61 -4.51 -15.67
CA GLY A 20 1.91 -5.94 -15.77
C GLY A 20 2.72 -6.33 -17.01
N LYS A 21 2.48 -5.71 -18.18
CA LYS A 21 3.28 -5.96 -19.41
C LYS A 21 4.73 -5.46 -19.24
N ALA A 22 4.91 -4.25 -18.71
CA ALA A 22 6.23 -3.68 -18.46
C ALA A 22 6.99 -4.48 -17.37
N LEU A 23 6.31 -4.84 -16.30
CA LEU A 23 6.88 -5.70 -15.26
C LEU A 23 7.29 -7.06 -15.80
N LYS A 24 6.46 -7.71 -16.62
CA LYS A 24 6.78 -8.98 -17.25
C LYS A 24 8.04 -8.88 -18.13
N PHE A 25 8.20 -7.78 -18.87
CA PHE A 25 9.42 -7.50 -19.63
C PHE A 25 10.62 -7.29 -18.69
N LEU A 26 10.49 -6.43 -17.68
CA LEU A 26 11.59 -6.06 -16.78
C LEU A 26 12.11 -7.25 -15.96
N TYR A 27 11.22 -8.14 -15.52
CA TYR A 27 11.61 -9.33 -14.75
C TYR A 27 11.85 -10.55 -15.60
N GLY A 28 11.28 -10.62 -16.81
CA GLY A 28 11.25 -11.81 -17.64
C GLY A 28 12.52 -12.06 -18.47
N ASN A 29 13.37 -11.06 -18.67
CA ASN A 29 14.58 -11.20 -19.50
C ASN A 29 15.81 -10.49 -18.91
N VAL A 30 16.98 -10.84 -19.41
CA VAL A 30 18.26 -10.31 -18.91
C VAL A 30 18.39 -8.81 -19.11
N LEU A 31 17.98 -8.30 -20.28
CA LEU A 31 18.03 -6.87 -20.59
C LEU A 31 17.07 -6.08 -19.69
N GLY A 32 15.86 -6.58 -19.49
CA GLY A 32 14.88 -5.97 -18.58
C GLY A 32 15.40 -5.88 -17.14
N ARG A 33 16.02 -6.96 -16.64
CA ARG A 33 16.65 -6.99 -15.31
C ARG A 33 17.81 -6.02 -15.18
N PHE A 34 18.61 -5.87 -16.22
CA PHE A 34 19.69 -4.88 -16.25
C PHE A 34 19.12 -3.45 -16.15
N ILE A 35 18.10 -3.11 -16.97
CA ILE A 35 17.41 -1.82 -16.93
C ILE A 35 16.79 -1.57 -15.55
N LEU A 36 16.12 -2.57 -14.98
CA LEU A 36 15.52 -2.48 -13.66
C LEU A 36 16.56 -2.14 -12.61
N LYS A 37 17.68 -2.88 -12.57
CA LYS A 37 18.71 -2.72 -11.56
C LYS A 37 19.48 -1.39 -11.67
N THR A 38 19.77 -0.95 -12.91
CA THR A 38 20.61 0.23 -13.13
C THR A 38 19.83 1.55 -13.10
N PHE A 39 18.62 1.56 -13.66
CA PHE A 39 17.87 2.81 -13.86
C PHE A 39 16.62 2.91 -12.99
N ILE A 40 15.83 1.84 -12.84
CA ILE A 40 14.51 1.92 -12.21
C ILE A 40 14.58 1.75 -10.70
N ALA A 41 15.42 0.82 -10.21
CA ALA A 41 15.55 0.55 -8.77
C ALA A 41 16.30 1.65 -7.99
N GLY A 42 16.90 2.61 -8.70
CA GLY A 42 17.65 3.70 -8.08
C GLY A 42 16.76 4.79 -7.45
N LYS A 43 17.21 5.39 -6.36
CA LYS A 43 16.57 6.54 -5.71
C LYS A 43 16.36 7.72 -6.66
N TRP A 44 17.24 7.87 -7.65
CA TRP A 44 17.15 8.91 -8.67
C TRP A 44 15.86 8.81 -9.50
N TYR A 45 15.52 7.62 -10.01
CA TYR A 45 14.32 7.40 -10.81
C TYR A 45 13.04 7.66 -10.01
N SER A 46 12.99 7.17 -8.79
CA SER A 46 11.87 7.41 -7.86
C SER A 46 11.72 8.91 -7.55
N GLY A 47 12.83 9.60 -7.28
CA GLY A 47 12.84 11.04 -7.03
C GLY A 47 12.40 11.85 -8.26
N PHE A 48 12.86 11.48 -9.46
CA PHE A 48 12.45 12.11 -10.71
C PHE A 48 10.93 11.96 -10.96
N ASN A 49 10.39 10.75 -10.79
CA ASN A 49 8.96 10.51 -10.93
C ASN A 49 8.13 11.26 -9.87
N ALA A 50 8.58 11.28 -8.62
CA ALA A 50 7.94 12.06 -7.57
C ALA A 50 7.88 13.55 -7.94
N LYS A 51 9.01 14.13 -8.36
CA LYS A 51 9.08 15.53 -8.81
C LYS A 51 8.16 15.80 -9.99
N ARG A 52 8.14 14.93 -11.01
CA ARG A 52 7.27 15.04 -12.18
C ARG A 52 5.78 15.00 -11.79
N ASN A 53 5.40 14.11 -10.89
CA ASN A 53 4.02 13.96 -10.43
C ASN A 53 3.57 15.08 -9.46
N SER A 54 4.49 15.86 -8.93
CA SER A 54 4.22 17.03 -8.09
C SER A 54 4.12 18.33 -8.87
N THR A 55 4.23 18.30 -10.21
CA THR A 55 4.05 19.48 -11.07
C THR A 55 2.57 19.75 -11.37
N LYS A 56 2.20 21.03 -11.60
CA LYS A 56 0.84 21.42 -12.01
C LYS A 56 0.40 20.69 -13.30
N LYS A 57 1.30 20.48 -14.25
CA LYS A 57 1.03 19.74 -15.49
C LYS A 57 0.60 18.30 -15.26
N SER A 58 0.99 17.70 -14.14
CA SER A 58 0.63 16.31 -13.83
C SER A 58 -0.85 16.11 -13.56
N VAL A 59 -1.62 17.17 -13.30
CA VAL A 59 -3.08 17.15 -13.14
C VAL A 59 -3.78 16.54 -14.36
N GLU A 60 -3.23 16.74 -15.57
CA GLU A 60 -3.76 16.18 -16.81
C GLU A 60 -3.86 14.64 -16.81
N LYS A 61 -3.14 13.95 -15.92
CA LYS A 61 -3.19 12.49 -15.77
C LYS A 61 -4.40 12.01 -14.98
N ILE A 62 -5.02 12.87 -14.16
CA ILE A 62 -6.06 12.48 -13.21
C ILE A 62 -7.27 11.85 -13.92
N PRO A 63 -7.86 12.45 -14.99
CA PRO A 63 -9.03 11.88 -15.62
C PRO A 63 -8.82 10.47 -16.19
N SER A 64 -7.67 10.25 -16.82
CA SER A 64 -7.33 8.92 -17.37
C SER A 64 -7.10 7.90 -16.26
N PHE A 65 -6.46 8.30 -15.17
CA PHE A 65 -6.23 7.46 -14.00
C PHE A 65 -7.56 7.07 -13.31
N VAL A 66 -8.43 8.05 -13.08
CA VAL A 66 -9.76 7.81 -12.49
C VAL A 66 -10.56 6.82 -13.31
N LYS A 67 -10.55 6.98 -14.65
CA LYS A 67 -11.25 6.07 -15.57
C LYS A 67 -10.65 4.67 -15.57
N GLU A 68 -9.32 4.56 -15.62
CA GLU A 68 -8.60 3.28 -15.68
C GLU A 68 -8.85 2.42 -14.44
N TYR A 69 -8.88 3.06 -13.27
CA TYR A 69 -9.02 2.38 -11.97
C TYR A 69 -10.43 2.41 -11.41
N GLY A 70 -11.39 3.05 -12.09
CA GLY A 70 -12.78 3.10 -11.63
C GLY A 70 -12.96 3.84 -10.31
N ILE A 71 -12.17 4.89 -10.06
CA ILE A 71 -12.21 5.64 -8.80
C ILE A 71 -13.49 6.44 -8.70
N VAL A 72 -14.27 6.24 -7.64
CA VAL A 72 -15.52 6.95 -7.36
C VAL A 72 -15.19 8.28 -6.68
N LEU A 73 -15.10 9.35 -7.48
CA LEU A 73 -14.71 10.68 -6.97
C LEU A 73 -15.72 11.29 -5.99
N SER A 74 -17.00 10.90 -6.06
CA SER A 74 -18.04 11.41 -5.16
C SER A 74 -17.78 11.10 -3.68
N ASP A 75 -16.93 10.13 -3.38
CA ASP A 75 -16.56 9.77 -2.02
C ASP A 75 -15.50 10.71 -1.40
N PHE A 76 -14.87 11.54 -2.22
CA PHE A 76 -13.78 12.41 -1.82
C PHE A 76 -14.21 13.88 -1.72
N GLU A 77 -13.44 14.67 -0.95
CA GLU A 77 -13.65 16.12 -0.87
C GLU A 77 -13.52 16.75 -2.26
N GLU A 78 -14.51 17.58 -2.59
CA GLU A 78 -14.54 18.30 -3.85
C GLU A 78 -13.60 19.49 -3.78
N ARG A 79 -12.47 19.40 -4.47
CA ARG A 79 -11.49 20.47 -4.57
C ARG A 79 -10.66 20.36 -5.84
N GLU A 80 -10.05 21.45 -6.22
CA GLU A 80 -9.02 21.44 -7.25
C GLU A 80 -7.73 20.83 -6.70
N PHE A 81 -7.09 19.99 -7.52
CA PHE A 81 -5.80 19.40 -7.18
C PHE A 81 -4.67 20.18 -7.82
N SER A 82 -3.63 20.47 -7.06
CA SER A 82 -2.44 21.17 -7.53
C SER A 82 -1.51 20.29 -8.36
N SER A 83 -1.62 18.98 -8.23
CA SER A 83 -0.78 17.99 -8.92
C SER A 83 -1.40 16.59 -8.84
N PHE A 84 -0.82 15.64 -9.58
CA PHE A 84 -1.19 14.23 -9.44
C PHE A 84 -0.84 13.67 -8.05
N SER A 85 0.29 14.09 -7.47
CA SER A 85 0.67 13.68 -6.12
C SER A 85 -0.33 14.17 -5.06
N ASP A 86 -0.87 15.37 -5.24
CA ASP A 86 -1.91 15.92 -4.38
C ASP A 86 -3.24 15.15 -4.52
N PHE A 87 -3.62 14.78 -5.75
CA PHE A 87 -4.74 13.89 -6.00
C PHE A 87 -4.54 12.50 -5.38
N PHE A 88 -3.33 11.97 -5.44
CA PHE A 88 -3.03 10.63 -4.96
C PHE A 88 -3.30 10.49 -3.44
N VAL A 89 -3.09 11.56 -2.68
CA VAL A 89 -3.38 11.64 -1.24
C VAL A 89 -4.69 12.37 -0.93
N ARG A 90 -5.66 12.34 -1.86
CA ARG A 90 -6.98 12.95 -1.72
C ARG A 90 -7.63 12.56 -0.38
N LYS A 91 -8.52 13.39 0.13
CA LYS A 91 -9.20 13.15 1.40
C LYS A 91 -10.64 12.69 1.15
N LEU A 92 -11.11 11.71 1.91
CA LEU A 92 -12.50 11.27 1.90
C LEU A 92 -13.38 12.32 2.56
N LYS A 93 -14.64 12.40 2.10
CA LYS A 93 -15.71 13.09 2.81
C LYS A 93 -15.99 12.39 4.13
N ASP A 94 -16.44 13.14 5.10
CA ASP A 94 -16.84 12.58 6.39
C ASP A 94 -17.95 11.53 6.21
N GLY A 95 -17.91 10.46 6.99
CA GLY A 95 -18.85 9.34 6.94
C GLY A 95 -18.67 8.39 5.74
N LYS A 96 -17.61 8.52 4.93
CA LYS A 96 -17.37 7.61 3.78
C LYS A 96 -16.56 6.35 4.11
N ARG A 97 -15.92 6.32 5.23
CA ARG A 97 -15.23 5.16 5.81
C ARG A 97 -15.51 5.14 7.29
N ASP A 98 -16.71 4.68 7.64
CA ASP A 98 -17.07 4.48 9.03
C ASP A 98 -16.35 3.23 9.56
N PHE A 99 -15.85 3.34 10.77
CA PHE A 99 -15.23 2.23 11.50
C PHE A 99 -15.91 2.06 12.85
N SER A 100 -15.83 0.85 13.39
CA SER A 100 -16.41 0.54 14.69
C SER A 100 -15.75 1.38 15.79
N LEU A 101 -16.56 1.86 16.70
CA LEU A 101 -16.13 2.51 17.95
C LEU A 101 -16.09 1.53 19.13
N ASP A 102 -16.44 0.25 18.89
CA ASP A 102 -16.33 -0.78 19.91
C ASP A 102 -14.85 -1.09 20.15
N LYS A 103 -14.44 -1.02 21.40
CA LYS A 103 -13.05 -1.27 21.84
C LYS A 103 -12.59 -2.72 21.63
N ASN A 104 -13.54 -3.64 21.43
CA ASN A 104 -13.24 -5.04 21.12
C ASN A 104 -13.01 -5.30 19.63
N ASP A 105 -13.27 -4.33 18.78
CA ASP A 105 -13.10 -4.46 17.33
C ASP A 105 -11.71 -4.00 16.91
N PHE A 106 -10.99 -4.87 16.21
CA PHE A 106 -9.77 -4.49 15.51
C PHE A 106 -10.14 -3.90 14.14
N ILE A 107 -10.01 -2.57 14.00
CA ILE A 107 -10.38 -1.87 12.77
C ILE A 107 -9.33 -2.03 11.67
N ALA A 108 -9.78 -2.05 10.41
CA ALA A 108 -8.88 -1.97 9.27
C ALA A 108 -8.32 -0.54 9.14
N VAL A 109 -7.01 -0.40 9.30
CA VAL A 109 -6.34 0.91 9.32
C VAL A 109 -6.18 1.55 7.94
N ALA A 110 -6.42 0.81 6.86
CA ALA A 110 -6.33 1.28 5.48
C ALA A 110 -7.22 0.46 4.53
N ASP A 111 -7.65 1.10 3.43
CA ASP A 111 -8.21 0.39 2.27
C ASP A 111 -7.07 -0.41 1.63
N SER A 112 -7.07 -1.73 1.76
CA SER A 112 -5.90 -2.54 1.39
C SER A 112 -6.24 -4.00 1.15
N LYS A 113 -5.30 -4.72 0.54
CA LYS A 113 -5.28 -6.18 0.49
C LYS A 113 -4.52 -6.67 1.71
N MET A 114 -5.19 -7.42 2.58
CA MET A 114 -4.66 -7.87 3.86
C MET A 114 -4.16 -9.31 3.79
N LEU A 115 -3.00 -9.54 4.39
CA LEU A 115 -2.50 -10.87 4.75
C LEU A 115 -2.25 -10.88 6.26
N CYS A 116 -2.54 -12.00 6.88
CA CYS A 116 -2.34 -12.20 8.32
C CYS A 116 -1.48 -13.44 8.53
N TYR A 117 -0.45 -13.32 9.33
CA TYR A 117 0.47 -14.40 9.67
C TYR A 117 0.58 -14.49 11.19
N GLU A 118 0.53 -15.70 11.73
CA GLU A 118 0.88 -15.94 13.11
C GLU A 118 2.39 -15.78 13.30
N ILE A 119 2.80 -15.13 14.37
CA ILE A 119 4.20 -15.00 14.77
C ILE A 119 4.54 -16.20 15.63
N THR A 120 5.11 -17.21 15.01
CA THR A 120 5.56 -18.44 15.68
C THR A 120 6.87 -18.21 16.44
N ASP A 121 7.27 -19.18 17.27
CA ASP A 121 8.49 -19.12 18.09
C ASP A 121 9.79 -18.91 17.25
N ASP A 122 9.76 -19.30 15.96
CA ASP A 122 10.86 -19.03 15.04
C ASP A 122 10.79 -17.60 14.41
N GLY A 123 9.70 -16.86 14.70
CA GLY A 123 9.48 -15.48 14.30
C GLY A 123 9.41 -15.23 12.80
N LYS A 124 9.29 -16.28 11.98
CA LYS A 124 9.34 -16.18 10.52
C LYS A 124 8.02 -15.76 9.91
N ILE A 125 8.06 -14.71 9.09
CA ILE A 125 6.91 -14.13 8.40
C ILE A 125 7.16 -14.23 6.90
N PRO A 126 6.42 -15.07 6.15
CA PRO A 126 6.57 -15.19 4.71
C PRO A 126 5.88 -14.02 4.01
N ILE A 127 6.66 -13.10 3.46
CA ILE A 127 6.13 -11.97 2.68
C ILE A 127 6.57 -12.13 1.23
N LYS A 128 5.61 -12.38 0.33
CA LYS A 128 5.85 -12.69 -1.10
C LYS A 128 6.75 -13.94 -1.24
N ASN A 129 7.95 -13.76 -1.82
CA ASN A 129 8.93 -14.85 -2.05
C ASN A 129 10.10 -14.79 -1.06
N SER A 130 9.99 -14.02 0.00
CA SER A 130 11.02 -13.85 1.02
C SER A 130 10.44 -14.15 2.39
N VAL A 131 11.30 -14.62 3.28
CA VAL A 131 10.98 -14.85 4.67
C VAL A 131 11.72 -13.82 5.50
N TYR A 132 11.00 -13.14 6.36
CA TYR A 132 11.53 -12.11 7.26
C TYR A 132 11.22 -12.52 8.70
N THR A 133 12.04 -12.05 9.63
CA THR A 133 11.66 -12.03 11.04
C THR A 133 11.00 -10.70 11.38
N ALA A 134 10.19 -10.68 12.42
CA ALA A 134 9.59 -9.44 12.90
C ALA A 134 10.67 -8.40 13.26
N SER A 135 11.78 -8.85 13.86
CA SER A 135 12.93 -8.01 14.18
C SER A 135 13.59 -7.39 12.94
N GLU A 136 13.72 -8.12 11.84
CA GLU A 136 14.25 -7.57 10.58
C GLU A 136 13.32 -6.51 9.98
N ILE A 137 12.00 -6.71 10.05
CA ILE A 137 11.02 -5.74 9.53
C ILE A 137 11.05 -4.44 10.33
N VAL A 138 11.09 -4.53 11.65
CA VAL A 138 11.09 -3.37 12.56
C VAL A 138 12.49 -2.76 12.67
N GLY A 139 13.53 -3.56 12.41
CA GLY A 139 14.93 -3.17 12.57
C GLY A 139 15.35 -3.04 14.02
N GLU A 140 14.73 -3.78 14.90
CA GLU A 140 14.98 -3.85 16.35
C GLU A 140 14.73 -5.26 16.83
N ASN A 141 15.39 -5.67 17.92
CA ASN A 141 15.07 -6.94 18.56
C ASN A 141 13.67 -6.85 19.14
N LEU A 142 12.77 -7.64 18.59
CA LEU A 142 11.46 -7.84 19.20
C LEU A 142 11.60 -8.84 20.31
N THR A 143 10.94 -8.52 21.39
CA THR A 143 10.87 -9.39 22.55
C THR A 143 9.92 -10.56 22.30
N GLU A 144 10.03 -11.56 23.12
CA GLU A 144 9.14 -12.74 23.12
C GLU A 144 7.66 -12.38 23.33
N ASP A 145 7.37 -11.15 23.76
CA ASP A 145 6.00 -10.62 23.95
C ASP A 145 5.13 -10.67 22.69
N PHE A 146 5.74 -10.77 21.50
CA PHE A 146 5.01 -10.87 20.22
C PHE A 146 4.81 -12.31 19.74
N TYR A 147 5.40 -13.30 20.38
CA TYR A 147 5.19 -14.70 20.02
C TYR A 147 3.74 -15.12 20.30
N GLY A 148 3.14 -15.87 19.39
CA GLY A 148 1.73 -16.23 19.42
C GLY A 148 0.77 -15.10 19.02
N GLY A 149 1.32 -13.91 18.68
CA GLY A 149 0.57 -12.81 18.11
C GLY A 149 0.44 -12.92 16.59
N TYR A 150 -0.05 -11.86 15.97
CA TYR A 150 -0.28 -11.81 14.52
C TYR A 150 0.45 -10.65 13.86
N CYS A 151 1.09 -10.94 12.72
CA CYS A 151 1.60 -9.93 11.81
C CYS A 151 0.57 -9.66 10.71
N ILE A 152 0.05 -8.44 10.66
CA ILE A 152 -0.91 -8.02 9.65
C ILE A 152 -0.18 -7.18 8.61
N VAL A 153 -0.13 -7.68 7.37
CA VAL A 153 0.48 -7.00 6.23
C VAL A 153 -0.62 -6.39 5.37
N LEU A 154 -0.63 -5.08 5.29
CA LEU A 154 -1.59 -4.30 4.51
C LEU A 154 -0.90 -3.79 3.23
N ARG A 155 -1.32 -4.30 2.08
CA ARG A 155 -0.78 -3.90 0.79
C ARG A 155 -1.75 -2.99 0.06
N LEU A 156 -1.37 -1.74 -0.10
CA LEU A 156 -2.10 -0.77 -0.90
C LEU A 156 -1.64 -0.87 -2.36
N THR A 157 -2.60 -0.90 -3.27
CA THR A 157 -2.37 -0.77 -4.71
C THR A 157 -2.70 0.66 -5.16
N VAL A 158 -2.28 1.05 -6.33
CA VAL A 158 -2.36 2.45 -6.82
C VAL A 158 -3.78 3.03 -6.87
N ASP A 159 -4.78 2.17 -6.92
CA ASP A 159 -6.21 2.49 -6.90
C ASP A 159 -6.78 2.62 -5.48
N ASP A 160 -6.13 2.04 -4.49
CA ASP A 160 -6.59 2.11 -3.11
C ASP A 160 -6.51 3.56 -2.54
N TYR A 161 -7.12 3.78 -1.40
CA TYR A 161 -7.02 5.04 -0.68
C TYR A 161 -5.73 5.12 0.11
N HIS A 162 -4.83 6.04 -0.25
CA HIS A 162 -3.47 6.12 0.29
C HIS A 162 -3.35 6.94 1.58
N ARG A 163 -4.39 6.95 2.39
CA ARG A 163 -4.31 7.40 3.79
C ARG A 163 -4.62 6.24 4.71
N TYR A 164 -4.07 6.27 5.89
CA TYR A 164 -4.29 5.28 6.93
C TYR A 164 -4.48 5.96 8.27
N CYS A 165 -5.15 5.27 9.19
CA CYS A 165 -5.32 5.71 10.58
C CYS A 165 -4.55 4.78 11.52
N PHE A 166 -4.50 5.13 12.79
CA PHE A 166 -4.11 4.20 13.84
C PHE A 166 -5.28 3.27 14.15
N PHE A 167 -4.98 2.07 14.57
CA PHE A 167 -6.01 1.07 14.94
C PHE A 167 -6.56 1.31 16.35
N ASP A 168 -5.87 2.10 17.15
CA ASP A 168 -6.23 2.42 18.54
C ASP A 168 -5.65 3.80 18.90
N ASP A 169 -6.11 4.33 20.04
CA ASP A 169 -5.54 5.54 20.64
C ASP A 169 -4.12 5.30 21.11
N GLY A 170 -3.25 6.25 20.86
CA GLY A 170 -1.86 6.08 21.24
C GLY A 170 -1.02 7.35 21.09
N LYS A 171 0.21 7.29 21.60
CA LYS A 171 1.20 8.35 21.49
C LYS A 171 2.42 7.86 20.71
N ILE A 172 2.81 8.63 19.68
CA ILE A 172 4.06 8.35 18.96
C ILE A 172 5.24 8.70 19.86
N ILE A 173 5.98 7.69 20.31
CA ILE A 173 7.15 7.85 21.15
C ILE A 173 8.46 7.93 20.34
N ARG A 174 8.47 7.33 19.14
CA ARG A 174 9.65 7.33 18.26
C ARG A 174 9.27 7.16 16.79
N ARG A 175 10.08 7.74 15.91
CA ARG A 175 10.06 7.50 14.47
C ARG A 175 11.44 7.06 14.01
N LYS A 176 11.52 6.08 13.12
CA LYS A 176 12.75 5.61 12.51
C LYS A 176 12.61 5.65 10.99
N TYR A 177 13.62 6.16 10.31
CA TYR A 177 13.74 6.03 8.86
C TYR A 177 14.56 4.77 8.56
N ILE A 178 14.05 3.93 7.67
CA ILE A 178 14.65 2.64 7.27
C ILE A 178 15.20 2.77 5.86
#